data_9c7d0166a2043311a5ade1b4c5adbfb3
#
_entry.id   9c7d0166a2043311a5ade1b4c5adbfb3
#
_cell.length_a   1.000
_cell.length_b   1.000
_cell.length_c   1.000
_cell.angle_alpha   90.00
_cell.angle_beta   90.00
_cell.angle_gamma   90.00
#
_symmetry.space_group_name_H-M   'P 1'
#
loop_
_entity.id
_entity.type
_entity.pdbx_description
1 polymer ?
#
loop_
_entity_poly.entity_id
_entity_poly.type
_entity_poly.pdbx_seq_one_letter_code
_entity_poly.pdbx_strand_id
1 'polypeptide(L)'
;TRAGFGVGGFITTEVVPVVLFRNGDALTDVRGLTAPGGLAAHKTAQPGAWTRWQRAGGELQIARAKGFAKLPFQVTYATLPAGFTLRGMYRRLGGAGTLGVGGTSSVAAWDEFRFTADGAIERGGGAGARSEAGGTSTATRGTSAGQRGTYRIDGLVLHVTWDDGTVAQHILITDPDDPKGAIWIDGHGYARRGE
;
A
#
# COMPACT_ATOMS: atom_id res chain seq x y z
N THR A 1 5.07 4.24 -10.40
CA THR A 1 4.54 2.89 -10.67
C THR A 1 5.50 2.13 -11.57
N ARG A 2 5.61 0.85 -11.40
CA ARG A 2 6.28 -0.07 -12.33
C ARG A 2 5.37 -1.27 -12.59
N ALA A 3 5.52 -1.91 -13.75
CA ALA A 3 4.87 -3.16 -14.00
C ALA A 3 5.54 -4.25 -13.13
N GLY A 4 4.74 -5.04 -12.46
CA GLY A 4 5.16 -6.23 -11.72
C GLY A 4 4.49 -7.46 -12.32
N PHE A 5 5.02 -8.63 -12.03
CA PHE A 5 4.36 -9.88 -12.39
C PHE A 5 3.75 -10.49 -11.14
N GLY A 6 2.43 -10.65 -11.15
CA GLY A 6 1.71 -11.41 -10.14
C GLY A 6 1.80 -12.90 -10.37
N VAL A 7 1.42 -13.67 -9.36
CA VAL A 7 1.29 -15.13 -9.48
C VAL A 7 0.29 -15.45 -10.59
N GLY A 8 0.66 -16.37 -11.50
CA GLY A 8 -0.16 -16.71 -12.67
C GLY A 8 0.11 -15.85 -13.91
N GLY A 9 1.16 -15.01 -13.93
CA GLY A 9 1.58 -14.25 -15.10
C GLY A 9 0.77 -12.98 -15.37
N PHE A 10 -0.09 -12.55 -14.45
CA PHE A 10 -0.82 -11.30 -14.60
C PHE A 10 0.10 -10.10 -14.41
N ILE A 11 -0.04 -9.09 -15.28
CA ILE A 11 0.64 -7.81 -15.11
C ILE A 11 -0.05 -7.08 -13.95
N THR A 12 0.72 -6.80 -12.90
CA THR A 12 0.29 -5.97 -11.79
C THR A 12 0.99 -4.62 -11.85
N THR A 13 0.31 -3.57 -11.41
CA THR A 13 0.93 -2.26 -11.25
C THR A 13 1.43 -2.13 -9.82
N GLU A 14 2.74 -2.07 -9.65
CA GLU A 14 3.34 -1.79 -8.37
C GLU A 14 3.49 -0.29 -8.18
N VAL A 15 2.97 0.24 -7.09
CA VAL A 15 3.19 1.63 -6.70
C VAL A 15 4.52 1.69 -5.95
N VAL A 16 5.47 2.45 -6.50
CA VAL A 16 6.75 2.72 -5.86
C VAL A 16 6.73 4.18 -5.41
N PRO A 17 6.35 4.44 -4.16
CA PRO A 17 6.28 5.79 -3.64
C PRO A 17 7.67 6.37 -3.42
N VAL A 18 7.77 7.69 -3.56
CA VAL A 18 8.96 8.48 -3.24
C VAL A 18 8.50 9.66 -2.39
N VAL A 19 9.14 9.86 -1.25
CA VAL A 19 8.85 11.02 -0.40
C VAL A 19 9.77 12.17 -0.77
N LEU A 20 9.17 13.31 -1.08
CA LEU A 20 9.88 14.52 -1.46
C LEU A 20 9.84 15.52 -0.31
N PHE A 21 11.00 15.83 0.27
CA PHE A 21 11.11 16.78 1.37
C PHE A 21 11.33 18.20 0.87
N ARG A 22 10.83 19.19 1.60
CA ARG A 22 10.94 20.62 1.22
C ARG A 22 12.39 21.11 1.09
N ASN A 23 13.35 20.47 1.78
CA ASN A 23 14.77 20.78 1.68
C ASN A 23 15.45 20.24 0.40
N GLY A 24 14.67 19.64 -0.51
CA GLY A 24 15.17 19.05 -1.75
C GLY A 24 15.71 17.62 -1.60
N ASP A 25 15.62 17.01 -0.44
CA ASP A 25 15.90 15.57 -0.28
C ASP A 25 14.75 14.75 -0.82
N ALA A 26 15.04 13.55 -1.29
CA ALA A 26 14.04 12.55 -1.68
C ALA A 26 14.40 11.20 -1.06
N LEU A 27 13.41 10.55 -0.47
CA LEU A 27 13.51 9.20 0.09
C LEU A 27 12.85 8.21 -0.89
N THR A 28 13.63 7.32 -1.45
CA THR A 28 13.20 6.33 -2.46
C THR A 28 12.78 4.99 -1.84
N ASP A 29 13.19 4.73 -0.61
CA ASP A 29 12.67 3.62 0.20
C ASP A 29 11.85 4.19 1.36
N VAL A 30 10.54 4.26 1.17
CA VAL A 30 9.63 4.88 2.14
C VAL A 30 9.62 4.22 3.52
N ARG A 31 10.13 2.99 3.66
CA ARG A 31 10.29 2.33 4.96
C ARG A 31 11.18 3.13 5.91
N GLY A 32 12.00 4.02 5.37
CA GLY A 32 12.76 4.98 6.17
C GLY A 32 11.91 5.92 7.03
N LEU A 33 10.61 6.13 6.70
CA LEU A 33 9.70 6.94 7.52
C LEU A 33 9.42 6.32 8.89
N THR A 34 9.52 5.01 9.00
CA THR A 34 9.29 4.25 10.24
C THR A 34 10.57 3.65 10.81
N ALA A 35 11.74 4.07 10.30
CA ALA A 35 13.01 3.53 10.74
C ALA A 35 13.34 3.95 12.19
N PRO A 36 13.89 3.04 13.00
CA PRO A 36 14.36 3.37 14.33
C PRO A 36 15.39 4.52 14.31
N GLY A 37 15.28 5.45 15.25
CA GLY A 37 16.15 6.62 15.33
C GLY A 37 15.76 7.77 14.38
N GLY A 38 14.72 7.58 13.57
CA GLY A 38 14.15 8.60 12.70
C GLY A 38 14.93 8.85 11.41
N LEU A 39 14.48 9.84 10.65
CA LEU A 39 14.98 10.11 9.28
C LEU A 39 16.47 10.42 9.20
N ALA A 40 17.01 11.17 10.17
CA ALA A 40 18.42 11.52 10.16
C ALA A 40 19.32 10.30 10.36
N ALA A 41 18.99 9.44 11.32
CA ALA A 41 19.69 8.17 11.53
C ALA A 41 19.58 7.26 10.32
N HIS A 42 18.38 7.13 9.74
CA HIS A 42 18.17 6.35 8.52
C HIS A 42 19.00 6.89 7.34
N LYS A 43 19.08 8.21 7.15
CA LYS A 43 19.87 8.81 6.07
C LYS A 43 21.36 8.50 6.20
N THR A 44 21.86 8.46 7.43
CA THR A 44 23.25 8.08 7.71
C THR A 44 23.50 6.58 7.47
N ALA A 45 22.58 5.73 7.95
CA ALA A 45 22.73 4.28 7.85
C ALA A 45 22.44 3.72 6.45
N GLN A 46 21.56 4.37 5.69
CA GLN A 46 21.09 3.93 4.38
C GLN A 46 21.15 5.07 3.34
N PRO A 47 22.34 5.62 3.04
CA PRO A 47 22.47 6.75 2.11
C PRO A 47 21.94 6.43 0.70
N GLY A 48 22.01 5.17 0.27
CA GLY A 48 21.49 4.73 -1.02
C GLY A 48 19.98 4.81 -1.19
N ALA A 49 19.24 4.90 -0.08
CA ALA A 49 17.79 5.14 -0.10
C ALA A 49 17.43 6.63 -0.29
N TRP A 50 18.43 7.50 -0.27
CA TRP A 50 18.25 8.94 -0.36
C TRP A 50 18.84 9.49 -1.64
N THR A 51 18.23 10.55 -2.16
CA THR A 51 18.70 11.29 -3.32
C THR A 51 18.19 12.74 -3.23
N ARG A 52 18.34 13.49 -4.32
CA ARG A 52 17.84 14.87 -4.42
C ARG A 52 16.69 14.94 -5.41
N TRP A 53 15.79 15.87 -5.20
CA TRP A 53 14.75 16.20 -6.15
C TRP A 53 14.71 17.70 -6.44
N GLN A 54 14.14 18.05 -7.55
CA GLN A 54 13.86 19.43 -7.94
C GLN A 54 12.61 19.51 -8.81
N ARG A 55 12.07 20.71 -8.96
CA ARG A 55 11.07 21.02 -9.95
C ARG A 55 11.73 21.89 -11.03
N ALA A 56 11.73 21.45 -12.26
CA ALA A 56 12.27 22.20 -13.41
C ALA A 56 11.31 22.06 -14.59
N GLY A 57 10.98 23.18 -15.25
CA GLY A 57 10.03 23.20 -16.37
C GLY A 57 8.62 22.70 -16.01
N GLY A 58 8.19 22.84 -14.74
CA GLY A 58 6.91 22.30 -14.27
C GLY A 58 6.93 20.82 -13.90
N GLU A 59 8.01 20.11 -14.21
CA GLU A 59 8.15 18.67 -13.97
C GLU A 59 8.94 18.36 -12.69
N LEU A 60 8.56 17.27 -12.03
CA LEU A 60 9.35 16.73 -10.94
C LEU A 60 10.47 15.87 -11.47
N GLN A 61 11.68 16.14 -11.00
CA GLN A 61 12.88 15.43 -11.39
C GLN A 61 13.59 14.90 -10.15
N ILE A 62 14.21 13.74 -10.29
CA ILE A 62 15.00 13.08 -9.25
C ILE A 62 16.43 12.86 -9.74
N ALA A 63 17.41 13.08 -8.87
CA ALA A 63 18.80 12.85 -9.21
C ALA A 63 19.07 11.34 -9.42
N ARG A 64 19.82 11.05 -10.48
CA ARG A 64 20.28 9.73 -10.89
C ARG A 64 21.78 9.81 -11.19
N ALA A 65 22.43 8.69 -11.47
CA ALA A 65 23.85 8.66 -11.78
C ALA A 65 24.30 9.58 -12.94
N LYS A 66 23.38 9.82 -13.91
CA LYS A 66 23.65 10.67 -15.10
C LYS A 66 23.04 12.07 -14.99
N GLY A 67 22.66 12.53 -13.80
CA GLY A 67 22.00 13.81 -13.56
C GLY A 67 20.53 13.67 -13.20
N PHE A 68 19.79 14.78 -13.26
CA PHE A 68 18.38 14.79 -12.96
C PHE A 68 17.55 14.15 -14.07
N ALA A 69 16.63 13.27 -13.71
CA ALA A 69 15.71 12.61 -14.62
C ALA A 69 14.28 12.84 -14.16
N LYS A 70 13.36 13.00 -15.11
CA LYS A 70 11.92 13.12 -14.86
C LYS A 70 11.41 11.89 -14.11
N LEU A 71 10.55 12.12 -13.11
CA LEU A 71 9.76 11.05 -12.49
C LEU A 71 8.62 10.68 -13.44
N PRO A 72 8.57 9.43 -13.95
CA PRO A 72 7.50 9.00 -14.83
C PRO A 72 6.21 8.77 -14.03
N PHE A 73 5.05 8.98 -14.65
CA PHE A 73 3.72 8.65 -14.09
C PHE A 73 3.52 9.17 -12.66
N GLN A 74 3.86 10.42 -12.44
CA GLN A 74 3.78 11.01 -11.11
C GLN A 74 2.36 11.51 -10.81
N VAL A 75 1.81 11.06 -9.72
CA VAL A 75 0.76 11.74 -8.97
C VAL A 75 1.39 12.15 -7.64
N THR A 76 1.19 13.38 -7.23
CA THR A 76 1.74 13.89 -5.96
C THR A 76 0.62 14.18 -5.00
N TYR A 77 0.76 13.66 -3.79
CA TYR A 77 -0.13 13.95 -2.68
C TYR A 77 0.64 14.73 -1.61
N ALA A 78 -0.05 15.64 -0.95
CA ALA A 78 0.46 16.24 0.27
C ALA A 78 0.47 15.22 1.41
N THR A 79 1.23 15.50 2.47
CA THR A 79 1.07 14.80 3.74
C THR A 79 -0.33 15.01 4.27
N LEU A 80 -0.89 13.99 4.89
CA LEU A 80 -2.21 14.08 5.49
C LEU A 80 -2.21 15.10 6.64
N PRO A 81 -3.27 15.91 6.79
CA PRO A 81 -3.35 16.88 7.86
C PRO A 81 -3.42 16.22 9.24
N ALA A 82 -3.02 16.95 10.27
CA ALA A 82 -3.16 16.48 11.64
C ALA A 82 -4.63 16.18 11.98
N GLY A 83 -4.87 15.05 12.64
CA GLY A 83 -6.22 14.58 12.96
C GLY A 83 -6.99 13.99 11.78
N PHE A 84 -6.33 13.76 10.65
CA PHE A 84 -6.96 13.06 9.53
C PHE A 84 -7.43 11.66 9.94
N THR A 85 -8.65 11.32 9.57
CA THR A 85 -9.23 10.01 9.83
C THR A 85 -9.75 9.36 8.55
N LEU A 86 -9.69 8.06 8.49
CA LEU A 86 -10.32 7.25 7.45
C LEU A 86 -11.68 6.75 7.94
N ARG A 87 -12.57 6.52 7.00
CA ARG A 87 -13.86 5.88 7.26
C ARG A 87 -14.22 4.94 6.13
N GLY A 88 -14.60 3.73 6.49
CA GLY A 88 -15.08 2.72 5.55
C GLY A 88 -14.22 1.47 5.51
N MET A 89 -14.59 0.56 4.64
CA MET A 89 -13.89 -0.70 4.42
C MET A 89 -13.05 -0.59 3.16
N TYR A 90 -11.79 -0.99 3.25
CA TYR A 90 -10.83 -1.02 2.15
C TYR A 90 -10.33 -2.43 1.98
N ARG A 91 -10.42 -2.97 0.77
CA ARG A 91 -10.05 -4.34 0.47
C ARG A 91 -9.03 -4.40 -0.66
N ARG A 92 -8.03 -5.24 -0.46
CA ARG A 92 -7.12 -5.71 -1.49
C ARG A 92 -7.52 -7.12 -1.89
N LEU A 93 -7.54 -7.37 -3.20
CA LEU A 93 -7.70 -8.70 -3.76
C LEU A 93 -6.38 -9.13 -4.39
N GLY A 94 -5.99 -10.36 -4.13
CA GLY A 94 -4.92 -11.06 -4.81
C GLY A 94 -5.42 -12.42 -5.24
N GLY A 95 -4.85 -12.95 -6.30
CA GLY A 95 -5.26 -14.27 -6.77
C GLY A 95 -4.38 -14.77 -7.91
N ALA A 96 -4.50 -16.04 -8.17
CA ALA A 96 -3.92 -16.71 -9.32
C ALA A 96 -4.95 -17.70 -9.89
N GLY A 97 -4.89 -17.92 -11.19
CA GLY A 97 -5.73 -18.91 -11.85
C GLY A 97 -5.01 -19.51 -13.04
N THR A 98 -5.30 -20.76 -13.32
CA THR A 98 -4.85 -21.43 -14.52
C THR A 98 -6.05 -21.79 -15.38
N LEU A 99 -5.93 -21.52 -16.67
CA LEU A 99 -6.84 -22.01 -17.70
C LEU A 99 -6.08 -23.07 -18.47
N GLY A 100 -6.57 -24.31 -18.48
CA GLY A 100 -5.92 -25.42 -19.16
C GLY A 100 -6.90 -26.37 -19.81
N VAL A 101 -6.41 -27.18 -20.76
CA VAL A 101 -7.20 -28.28 -21.34
C VAL A 101 -7.45 -29.29 -20.22
N GLY A 102 -8.70 -29.48 -19.83
CA GLY A 102 -9.11 -30.42 -18.78
C GLY A 102 -9.59 -29.79 -17.48
N GLY A 103 -9.53 -28.46 -17.33
CA GLY A 103 -10.11 -27.79 -16.18
C GLY A 103 -9.57 -26.40 -15.94
N THR A 104 -10.24 -25.70 -15.04
CA THR A 104 -9.83 -24.38 -14.55
C THR A 104 -9.64 -24.43 -13.05
N SER A 105 -8.60 -23.82 -12.55
CA SER A 105 -8.42 -23.60 -11.12
C SER A 105 -8.12 -22.13 -10.82
N SER A 106 -8.69 -21.62 -9.76
CA SER A 106 -8.42 -20.27 -9.30
C SER A 106 -8.32 -20.23 -7.78
N VAL A 107 -7.40 -19.42 -7.29
CA VAL A 107 -7.25 -19.08 -5.88
C VAL A 107 -7.35 -17.57 -5.77
N ALA A 108 -8.20 -17.09 -4.88
CA ALA A 108 -8.31 -15.70 -4.55
C ALA A 108 -8.05 -15.52 -3.05
N ALA A 109 -7.27 -14.51 -2.69
CA ALA A 109 -7.09 -14.09 -1.32
C ALA A 109 -7.48 -12.62 -1.20
N TRP A 110 -7.98 -12.23 -0.05
CA TRP A 110 -8.26 -10.83 0.25
C TRP A 110 -7.73 -10.47 1.63
N ASP A 111 -7.31 -9.24 1.73
CA ASP A 111 -6.94 -8.57 2.96
C ASP A 111 -7.75 -7.28 3.05
N GLU A 112 -8.29 -6.95 4.19
CA GLU A 112 -9.15 -5.79 4.35
C GLU A 112 -8.90 -5.08 5.66
N PHE A 113 -9.06 -3.76 5.59
CA PHE A 113 -9.08 -2.88 6.74
C PHE A 113 -10.43 -2.16 6.80
N ARG A 114 -11.02 -2.11 7.98
CA ARG A 114 -12.16 -1.25 8.29
C ARG A 114 -11.69 -0.16 9.22
N PHE A 115 -11.94 1.08 8.84
CA PHE A 115 -11.64 2.27 9.63
C PHE A 115 -12.92 2.96 10.06
N THR A 116 -12.93 3.48 11.27
CA THR A 116 -14.00 4.35 11.78
C THR A 116 -13.45 5.74 12.10
N ALA A 117 -14.29 6.75 12.02
CA ALA A 117 -13.87 8.14 12.22
C ALA A 117 -13.43 8.45 13.65
N ASP A 118 -13.81 7.64 14.63
CA ASP A 118 -13.42 7.71 16.04
C ASP A 118 -12.08 7.02 16.34
N GLY A 119 -11.40 6.53 15.31
CA GLY A 119 -10.05 5.94 15.45
C GLY A 119 -10.02 4.43 15.71
N ALA A 120 -11.15 3.71 15.57
CA ALA A 120 -11.10 2.27 15.62
C ALA A 120 -10.69 1.68 14.26
N ILE A 121 -9.98 0.55 14.31
CA ILE A 121 -9.53 -0.22 13.15
C ILE A 121 -9.83 -1.70 13.34
N GLU A 122 -10.26 -2.34 12.27
CA GLU A 122 -10.34 -3.80 12.18
C GLU A 122 -9.56 -4.26 10.95
N ARG A 123 -8.81 -5.33 11.09
CA ARG A 123 -8.13 -6.00 9.97
C ARG A 123 -8.69 -7.40 9.85
N GLY A 124 -9.09 -7.80 8.65
CA GLY A 124 -9.58 -9.11 8.33
C GLY A 124 -9.04 -9.60 7.00
N GLY A 125 -9.39 -10.81 6.65
CA GLY A 125 -8.99 -11.37 5.37
C GLY A 125 -9.56 -12.76 5.15
N GLY A 126 -9.16 -13.36 4.06
CA GLY A 126 -9.53 -14.72 3.76
C GLY A 126 -8.97 -15.17 2.42
N ALA A 127 -9.21 -16.43 2.13
CA ALA A 127 -8.86 -17.03 0.85
C ALA A 127 -9.98 -17.95 0.38
N GLY A 128 -10.09 -18.10 -0.93
CA GLY A 128 -10.99 -19.06 -1.55
C GLY A 128 -10.30 -19.71 -2.75
N ALA A 129 -10.63 -20.96 -2.99
CA ALA A 129 -10.18 -21.69 -4.16
C ALA A 129 -11.40 -22.27 -4.91
N ARG A 130 -11.34 -22.26 -6.22
CA ARG A 130 -12.31 -22.92 -7.09
C ARG A 130 -11.55 -23.80 -8.09
N SER A 131 -12.05 -24.97 -8.27
CA SER A 131 -11.54 -25.90 -9.30
C SER A 131 -12.70 -26.49 -10.07
N GLU A 132 -12.56 -26.53 -11.38
CA GLU A 132 -13.52 -27.16 -12.29
C GLU A 132 -12.77 -28.14 -13.17
N ALA A 133 -13.18 -29.41 -13.15
CA ALA A 133 -12.62 -30.46 -13.99
C ALA A 133 -13.72 -31.50 -14.29
N GLY A 134 -13.82 -31.95 -15.55
CA GLY A 134 -14.73 -33.02 -15.94
C GLY A 134 -16.21 -32.79 -15.60
N GLY A 135 -16.68 -31.53 -15.61
CA GLY A 135 -18.06 -31.17 -15.24
C GLY A 135 -18.34 -31.07 -13.74
N THR A 136 -17.34 -31.26 -12.90
CA THR A 136 -17.45 -31.10 -11.45
C THR A 136 -16.79 -29.76 -11.01
N SER A 137 -17.49 -28.99 -10.18
CA SER A 137 -16.99 -27.74 -9.59
C SER A 137 -16.85 -27.91 -8.10
N THR A 138 -15.69 -27.58 -7.55
CA THR A 138 -15.41 -27.54 -6.12
C THR A 138 -15.00 -26.12 -5.73
N ALA A 139 -15.59 -25.58 -4.68
CA ALA A 139 -15.24 -24.27 -4.12
C ALA A 139 -15.02 -24.38 -2.62
N THR A 140 -13.93 -23.79 -2.14
CA THR A 140 -13.63 -23.66 -0.71
C THR A 140 -13.40 -22.20 -0.35
N ARG A 141 -13.81 -21.80 0.86
CA ARG A 141 -13.60 -20.46 1.38
C ARG A 141 -13.25 -20.52 2.85
N GLY A 142 -12.23 -19.79 3.24
CA GLY A 142 -11.83 -19.58 4.62
C GLY A 142 -11.70 -18.09 4.93
N THR A 143 -12.02 -17.68 6.15
CA THR A 143 -11.79 -16.34 6.67
C THR A 143 -10.82 -16.44 7.84
N SER A 144 -9.86 -15.49 7.92
CA SER A 144 -9.02 -15.34 9.11
C SER A 144 -9.80 -14.58 10.19
N ALA A 145 -9.52 -14.90 11.46
CA ALA A 145 -10.01 -14.11 12.58
C ALA A 145 -9.54 -12.65 12.40
N GLY A 146 -10.47 -11.72 12.61
CA GLY A 146 -10.15 -10.30 12.52
C GLY A 146 -9.34 -9.85 13.74
N GLN A 147 -8.37 -8.95 13.49
CA GLN A 147 -7.72 -8.17 14.55
C GLN A 147 -8.48 -6.86 14.72
N ARG A 148 -8.60 -6.39 15.95
CA ARG A 148 -9.19 -5.08 16.29
C ARG A 148 -8.18 -4.25 17.05
N GLY A 149 -8.38 -2.93 17.00
CA GLY A 149 -7.51 -2.01 17.68
C GLY A 149 -7.89 -0.57 17.43
N THR A 150 -6.97 0.31 17.74
CA THR A 150 -7.08 1.74 17.48
C THR A 150 -6.00 2.21 16.53
N TYR A 151 -6.27 3.31 15.82
CA TYR A 151 -5.29 3.91 14.92
C TYR A 151 -5.20 5.42 15.07
N ARG A 152 -4.07 5.96 14.68
CA ARG A 152 -3.87 7.38 14.40
C ARG A 152 -3.00 7.54 13.17
N ILE A 153 -3.18 8.65 12.47
CA ILE A 153 -2.41 8.99 11.27
C ILE A 153 -1.57 10.22 11.57
N ASP A 154 -0.28 10.13 11.27
CA ASP A 154 0.67 11.22 11.40
C ASP A 154 1.42 11.39 10.07
N GLY A 155 1.00 12.38 9.30
CA GLY A 155 1.53 12.65 7.97
C GLY A 155 1.34 11.47 7.00
N LEU A 156 2.37 10.67 6.81
CA LEU A 156 2.34 9.48 5.94
C LEU A 156 2.43 8.17 6.73
N VAL A 157 2.33 8.22 8.06
CA VAL A 157 2.45 7.04 8.92
C VAL A 157 1.13 6.74 9.60
N LEU A 158 0.62 5.55 9.38
CA LEU A 158 -0.49 4.95 10.08
C LEU A 158 0.06 4.17 11.28
N HIS A 159 -0.20 4.64 12.48
CA HIS A 159 0.12 3.95 13.72
C HIS A 159 -1.09 3.14 14.16
N VAL A 160 -0.88 1.88 14.47
CA VAL A 160 -1.93 0.96 14.93
C VAL A 160 -1.51 0.36 16.26
N THR A 161 -2.44 0.31 17.20
CA THR A 161 -2.32 -0.44 18.45
C THR A 161 -3.43 -1.47 18.46
N TRP A 162 -3.06 -2.73 18.39
CA TRP A 162 -4.01 -3.84 18.40
C TRP A 162 -4.47 -4.16 19.83
N ASP A 163 -5.63 -4.78 19.98
CA ASP A 163 -6.22 -5.14 21.29
C ASP A 163 -5.36 -6.15 22.07
N ASP A 164 -4.48 -6.88 21.40
CA ASP A 164 -3.49 -7.77 22.02
C ASP A 164 -2.25 -7.02 22.56
N GLY A 165 -2.22 -5.69 22.44
CA GLY A 165 -1.12 -4.83 22.88
C GLY A 165 0.01 -4.67 21.85
N THR A 166 -0.05 -5.37 20.73
CA THR A 166 0.97 -5.19 19.67
C THR A 166 0.81 -3.84 18.97
N VAL A 167 1.94 -3.24 18.61
CA VAL A 167 1.99 -1.94 17.92
C VAL A 167 2.60 -2.14 16.54
N ALA A 168 1.97 -1.56 15.53
CA ALA A 168 2.44 -1.57 14.16
C ALA A 168 2.49 -0.15 13.59
N GLN A 169 3.39 0.06 12.64
CA GLN A 169 3.48 1.30 11.84
C GLN A 169 3.46 0.91 10.37
N HIS A 170 2.62 1.57 9.62
CA HIS A 170 2.46 1.36 8.19
C HIS A 170 2.62 2.68 7.44
N ILE A 171 3.12 2.62 6.22
CA ILE A 171 3.15 3.79 5.35
C ILE A 171 1.78 3.89 4.66
N LEU A 172 1.09 5.00 4.89
CA LEU A 172 -0.21 5.28 4.31
C LEU A 172 -0.11 6.39 3.27
N ILE A 173 -0.61 6.10 2.07
CA ILE A 173 -0.73 7.08 1.01
C ILE A 173 -2.18 7.10 0.55
N THR A 174 -2.79 8.27 0.53
CA THR A 174 -4.12 8.50 -0.03
C THR A 174 -4.23 9.96 -0.47
N ASP A 175 -5.21 10.24 -1.30
CA ASP A 175 -5.59 11.60 -1.63
C ASP A 175 -6.34 12.21 -0.43
N PRO A 176 -5.85 13.31 0.18
CA PRO A 176 -6.53 13.94 1.30
C PRO A 176 -7.88 14.56 0.90
N ASP A 177 -8.05 14.94 -0.38
CA ASP A 177 -9.27 15.58 -0.88
C ASP A 177 -10.30 14.55 -1.36
N ASP A 178 -9.85 13.37 -1.78
CA ASP A 178 -10.71 12.24 -2.13
C ASP A 178 -10.24 10.90 -1.55
N PRO A 179 -10.35 10.70 -0.24
CA PRO A 179 -10.02 9.41 0.38
C PRO A 179 -11.05 8.31 0.07
N LYS A 180 -12.03 8.62 -0.80
CA LYS A 180 -13.16 7.73 -1.09
C LYS A 180 -12.83 6.63 -2.09
N GLY A 181 -11.78 6.76 -2.88
CA GLY A 181 -11.44 5.83 -3.94
C GLY A 181 -10.59 4.65 -3.46
N ALA A 182 -9.34 4.91 -3.16
CA ALA A 182 -8.36 3.90 -2.77
C ALA A 182 -7.33 4.49 -1.79
N ILE A 183 -6.80 3.61 -0.96
CA ILE A 183 -5.64 3.90 -0.12
C ILE A 183 -4.51 2.93 -0.46
N TRP A 184 -3.28 3.32 -0.21
CA TRP A 184 -2.11 2.46 -0.30
C TRP A 184 -1.51 2.29 1.10
N ILE A 185 -1.39 1.04 1.53
CA ILE A 185 -0.74 0.69 2.79
C ILE A 185 0.48 -0.16 2.44
N ASP A 186 1.67 0.28 2.84
CA ASP A 186 2.95 -0.37 2.57
C ASP A 186 3.17 -0.70 1.08
N GLY A 187 2.73 0.18 0.19
CA GLY A 187 2.84 0.00 -1.26
C GLY A 187 1.74 -0.85 -1.89
N HIS A 188 0.82 -1.37 -1.11
CA HIS A 188 -0.30 -2.17 -1.59
C HIS A 188 -1.58 -1.35 -1.69
N GLY A 189 -2.23 -1.42 -2.84
CA GLY A 189 -3.51 -0.74 -3.09
C GLY A 189 -4.69 -1.47 -2.46
N TYR A 190 -5.51 -0.74 -1.74
CA TYR A 190 -6.77 -1.19 -1.16
C TYR A 190 -7.89 -0.32 -1.72
N ALA A 191 -8.81 -0.92 -2.44
CA ALA A 191 -9.98 -0.22 -2.96
C ALA A 191 -11.06 -0.12 -1.89
N ARG A 192 -11.70 1.03 -1.79
CA ARG A 192 -12.86 1.20 -0.91
C ARG A 192 -14.01 0.33 -1.38
N ARG A 193 -14.62 -0.36 -0.46
CA ARG A 193 -15.86 -1.10 -0.71
C ARG A 193 -17.04 -0.16 -0.47
N GLY A 194 -18.01 -0.17 -1.39
CA GLY A 194 -19.30 0.44 -1.13
C GLY A 194 -19.98 -0.22 0.09
N GLU A 195 -20.69 0.56 0.84
CA GLU A 195 -21.55 0.07 1.91
C GLU A 195 -22.71 -0.72 1.33
#